data_294624bd2eac455edb2c43ba9b97fe95
#
_entry.id   294624bd2eac455edb2c43ba9b97fe95
#
_cell.length_a   1.000
_cell.length_b   1.000
_cell.length_c   1.000
_cell.angle_alpha   90.00
_cell.angle_beta   90.00
_cell.angle_gamma   90.00
#
_symmetry.space_group_name_H-M   'P 1'
#
loop_
_entity.id
_entity.type
_entity.pdbx_description
1 polymer ?
#
loop_
_entity_poly.entity_id
_entity_poly.type
_entity_poly.pdbx_seq_one_letter_code
_entity_poly.pdbx_strand_id
1 'polypeptide(L)'
;MNAVVSAKQLRKTYGKQLAVDGISFDIPVGRIVGLIGPNGSGKTTTLKAILGLTSYEGELSVLGFNPYTQRDALMEEICFIADVAILPSWLKVKDAVDFVEGVHPKFNREKALRYLSKTKLTPDMKVKSMSKGMVVQLHLALVMAIDAKLLVLDEPTLGLDILYRKQFYQDLLEDYFDQDKTIIITTHQVEEVEHILTDLLFIQDGKISLTASMEEVEQRFIEVAVSPMHVEQALALHPIDQKVMFGKNVMLFDGVNADLLQPLGDLRRPSVADLFVATMKGTK
;
A
#
# COMPACT_ATOMS: atom_id res chain seq x y z
N MET A 1 10.44 2.39 -19.57
CA MET A 1 9.11 1.96 -19.09
C MET A 1 8.35 3.21 -18.70
N ASN A 2 7.08 3.36 -19.07
CA ASN A 2 6.30 4.52 -18.65
C ASN A 2 5.94 4.38 -17.16
N ALA A 3 6.49 5.26 -16.33
CA ALA A 3 6.13 5.31 -14.92
C ALA A 3 4.75 5.97 -14.76
N VAL A 4 3.86 5.37 -13.97
CA VAL A 4 2.57 5.96 -13.55
C VAL A 4 2.79 7.04 -12.52
N VAL A 5 3.74 6.82 -11.60
CA VAL A 5 4.21 7.83 -10.65
C VAL A 5 5.72 7.91 -10.74
N SER A 6 6.24 9.12 -10.93
CA SER A 6 7.68 9.40 -10.92
C SER A 6 7.94 10.56 -9.97
N ALA A 7 8.71 10.32 -8.93
CA ALA A 7 9.14 11.32 -7.95
C ALA A 7 10.66 11.45 -7.95
N LYS A 8 11.17 12.71 -7.99
CA LYS A 8 12.59 12.99 -7.88
C LYS A 8 12.81 14.08 -6.84
N GLN A 9 13.59 13.74 -5.81
CA GLN A 9 13.91 14.64 -4.70
C GLN A 9 12.66 15.30 -4.09
N LEU A 10 11.57 14.53 -3.99
CA LEU A 10 10.32 15.01 -3.44
C LEU A 10 10.48 15.36 -1.96
N ARG A 11 10.16 16.61 -1.60
CA ARG A 11 10.23 17.12 -0.22
C ARG A 11 8.94 17.78 0.20
N LYS A 12 8.59 17.59 1.47
CA LYS A 12 7.47 18.28 2.10
C LYS A 12 7.74 18.62 3.54
N THR A 13 7.59 19.91 3.85
CA THR A 13 7.72 20.44 5.21
C THR A 13 6.39 21.03 5.66
N TYR A 14 5.99 20.78 6.90
CA TYR A 14 4.87 21.41 7.59
C TYR A 14 5.43 22.25 8.76
N GLY A 15 5.44 23.56 8.60
CA GLY A 15 6.10 24.45 9.56
C GLY A 15 7.58 24.11 9.72
N LYS A 16 7.97 23.55 10.86
CA LYS A 16 9.35 23.10 11.12
C LYS A 16 9.56 21.60 10.94
N GLN A 17 8.50 20.84 10.71
CA GLN A 17 8.57 19.39 10.59
C GLN A 17 8.78 18.99 9.13
N LEU A 18 9.90 18.36 8.85
CA LEU A 18 10.19 17.73 7.57
C LEU A 18 9.48 16.37 7.51
N ALA A 19 8.40 16.28 6.74
CA ALA A 19 7.56 15.08 6.66
C ALA A 19 7.99 14.12 5.53
N VAL A 20 8.59 14.67 4.47
CA VAL A 20 9.18 13.91 3.35
C VAL A 20 10.49 14.58 2.98
N ASP A 21 11.59 13.84 2.94
CA ASP A 21 12.96 14.35 2.82
C ASP A 21 13.68 13.81 1.57
N GLY A 22 13.39 14.42 0.43
CA GLY A 22 14.13 14.18 -0.81
C GLY A 22 13.97 12.76 -1.38
N ILE A 23 12.77 12.16 -1.25
CA ILE A 23 12.52 10.82 -1.78
C ILE A 23 12.47 10.80 -3.30
N SER A 24 13.01 9.73 -3.88
CA SER A 24 12.97 9.48 -5.32
C SER A 24 12.55 8.04 -5.57
N PHE A 25 11.53 7.84 -6.42
CA PHE A 25 11.04 6.53 -6.79
C PHE A 25 10.21 6.60 -8.08
N ASP A 26 10.12 5.47 -8.76
CA ASP A 26 9.27 5.28 -9.93
C ASP A 26 8.33 4.09 -9.70
N ILE A 27 7.07 4.26 -10.03
CA ILE A 27 6.05 3.19 -10.02
C ILE A 27 5.62 2.94 -11.46
N PRO A 28 5.94 1.78 -12.03
CA PRO A 28 5.49 1.40 -13.37
C PRO A 28 3.99 1.13 -13.43
N VAL A 29 3.44 1.08 -14.65
CA VAL A 29 2.07 0.62 -14.89
C VAL A 29 1.93 -0.87 -14.55
N GLY A 30 0.73 -1.30 -14.16
CA GLY A 30 0.42 -2.71 -13.90
C GLY A 30 1.02 -3.25 -12.60
N ARG A 31 1.15 -2.39 -11.57
CA ARG A 31 1.74 -2.76 -10.27
C ARG A 31 0.78 -2.55 -9.13
N ILE A 32 0.89 -3.40 -8.11
CA ILE A 32 0.26 -3.22 -6.81
C ILE A 32 1.38 -2.94 -5.81
N VAL A 33 1.53 -1.68 -5.42
CA VAL A 33 2.65 -1.20 -4.61
C VAL A 33 2.22 -1.02 -3.16
N GLY A 34 2.90 -1.70 -2.24
CA GLY A 34 2.78 -1.47 -0.81
C GLY A 34 3.67 -0.30 -0.36
N LEU A 35 3.08 0.84 -0.03
CA LEU A 35 3.79 1.94 0.63
C LEU A 35 3.72 1.73 2.14
N ILE A 36 4.77 1.17 2.71
CA ILE A 36 4.82 0.65 4.08
C ILE A 36 5.74 1.51 4.93
N GLY A 37 5.31 1.78 6.16
CA GLY A 37 6.10 2.56 7.12
C GLY A 37 5.36 2.77 8.43
N PRO A 38 6.03 3.16 9.52
CA PRO A 38 5.38 3.45 10.80
C PRO A 38 4.51 4.70 10.70
N ASN A 39 3.69 4.93 11.73
CA ASN A 39 2.93 6.17 11.82
C ASN A 39 3.88 7.37 11.88
N GLY A 40 3.57 8.41 11.08
CA GLY A 40 4.41 9.60 10.97
C GLY A 40 5.60 9.47 10.02
N SER A 41 5.81 8.34 9.35
CA SER A 41 6.94 8.13 8.43
C SER A 41 6.89 8.95 7.12
N GLY A 42 5.73 9.54 6.80
CA GLY A 42 5.55 10.32 5.56
C GLY A 42 4.60 9.70 4.53
N LYS A 43 4.02 8.49 4.76
CA LYS A 43 3.10 7.80 3.82
C LYS A 43 1.96 8.70 3.34
N THR A 44 1.10 9.13 4.25
CA THR A 44 -0.06 9.99 3.93
C THR A 44 0.37 11.31 3.30
N THR A 45 1.54 11.87 3.68
CA THR A 45 2.09 13.08 3.06
C THR A 45 2.49 12.81 1.61
N THR A 46 3.15 11.70 1.34
CA THR A 46 3.51 11.26 -0.02
C THR A 46 2.26 11.04 -0.87
N LEU A 47 1.23 10.34 -0.33
CA LEU A 47 -0.04 10.18 -1.03
C LEU A 47 -0.74 11.52 -1.31
N LYS A 48 -0.75 12.45 -0.35
CA LYS A 48 -1.31 13.80 -0.57
C LYS A 48 -0.57 14.56 -1.68
N ALA A 49 0.73 14.39 -1.82
CA ALA A 49 1.47 14.98 -2.92
C ALA A 49 1.09 14.35 -4.26
N ILE A 50 1.03 13.00 -4.35
CA ILE A 50 0.59 12.25 -5.54
C ILE A 50 -0.81 12.67 -5.98
N LEU A 51 -1.71 12.95 -5.04
CA LEU A 51 -3.10 13.37 -5.29
C LEU A 51 -3.26 14.89 -5.55
N GLY A 52 -2.15 15.66 -5.52
CA GLY A 52 -2.21 17.12 -5.68
C GLY A 52 -2.94 17.84 -4.54
N LEU A 53 -3.03 17.22 -3.36
CA LEU A 53 -3.70 17.76 -2.16
C LEU A 53 -2.77 18.62 -1.29
N THR A 54 -1.48 18.66 -1.59
CA THR A 54 -0.50 19.48 -0.88
C THR A 54 0.61 19.93 -1.84
N SER A 55 1.15 21.12 -1.59
CA SER A 55 2.36 21.59 -2.27
C SER A 55 3.59 20.78 -1.82
N TYR A 56 4.59 20.68 -2.67
CA TYR A 56 5.84 19.96 -2.44
C TYR A 56 7.00 20.67 -3.16
N GLU A 57 8.22 20.30 -2.84
CA GLU A 57 9.44 20.63 -3.55
C GLU A 57 9.95 19.41 -4.30
N GLY A 58 10.75 19.61 -5.36
CA GLY A 58 11.22 18.55 -6.24
C GLY A 58 10.31 18.33 -7.44
N GLU A 59 10.51 17.22 -8.14
CA GLU A 59 9.72 16.86 -9.33
C GLU A 59 8.75 15.71 -8.98
N LEU A 60 7.51 15.83 -9.40
CA LEU A 60 6.51 14.77 -9.29
C LEU A 60 5.62 14.77 -10.53
N SER A 61 5.56 13.62 -11.18
CA SER A 61 4.66 13.35 -12.30
C SER A 61 3.78 12.16 -11.97
N VAL A 62 2.48 12.27 -12.20
CA VAL A 62 1.50 11.20 -11.99
C VAL A 62 0.67 11.08 -13.26
N LEU A 63 0.73 9.90 -13.92
CA LEU A 63 0.10 9.68 -15.23
C LEU A 63 0.51 10.73 -16.29
N GLY A 64 1.72 11.29 -16.18
CA GLY A 64 2.21 12.36 -17.05
C GLY A 64 1.77 13.77 -16.67
N PHE A 65 0.91 13.95 -15.66
CA PHE A 65 0.47 15.23 -15.14
C PHE A 65 1.32 15.71 -13.97
N ASN A 66 1.45 17.02 -13.83
CA ASN A 66 1.88 17.59 -12.55
C ASN A 66 0.67 17.60 -11.60
N PRO A 67 0.67 16.84 -10.49
CA PRO A 67 -0.53 16.65 -9.68
C PRO A 67 -1.00 17.94 -8.99
N TYR A 68 -0.11 18.90 -8.74
CA TYR A 68 -0.48 20.15 -8.08
C TYR A 68 -1.11 21.17 -9.02
N THR A 69 -0.58 21.30 -10.25
CA THR A 69 -1.03 22.32 -11.22
C THR A 69 -2.06 21.80 -12.23
N GLN A 70 -2.15 20.50 -12.44
CA GLN A 70 -3.04 19.85 -13.41
C GLN A 70 -4.00 18.86 -12.70
N ARG A 71 -4.38 19.18 -11.46
CA ARG A 71 -5.15 18.29 -10.59
C ARG A 71 -6.50 17.90 -11.19
N ASP A 72 -7.21 18.80 -11.83
CA ASP A 72 -8.54 18.51 -12.37
C ASP A 72 -8.49 17.41 -13.43
N ALA A 73 -7.57 17.50 -14.39
CA ALA A 73 -7.37 16.46 -15.40
C ALA A 73 -6.88 15.14 -14.79
N LEU A 74 -6.02 15.23 -13.77
CA LEU A 74 -5.52 14.06 -13.07
C LEU A 74 -6.63 13.30 -12.32
N MET A 75 -7.57 14.00 -11.69
CA MET A 75 -8.66 13.39 -10.93
C MET A 75 -9.66 12.59 -11.78
N GLU A 76 -9.69 12.79 -13.09
CA GLU A 76 -10.46 11.93 -14.01
C GLU A 76 -9.85 10.52 -14.18
N GLU A 77 -8.57 10.38 -13.87
CA GLU A 77 -7.77 9.16 -14.07
C GLU A 77 -7.41 8.45 -12.75
N ILE A 78 -7.66 9.11 -11.61
CA ILE A 78 -7.30 8.58 -10.29
C ILE A 78 -8.55 8.37 -9.44
N CYS A 79 -8.54 7.29 -8.66
CA CYS A 79 -9.48 7.12 -7.56
C CYS A 79 -8.73 6.98 -6.23
N PHE A 80 -9.34 7.50 -5.16
CA PHE A 80 -8.69 7.56 -3.85
C PHE A 80 -9.66 7.22 -2.72
N ILE A 81 -9.18 6.40 -1.79
CA ILE A 81 -9.82 6.17 -0.49
C ILE A 81 -8.90 6.69 0.60
N ALA A 82 -9.39 7.63 1.40
CA ALA A 82 -8.71 8.12 2.60
C ALA A 82 -8.95 7.18 3.78
N ASP A 83 -7.98 7.12 4.69
CA ASP A 83 -8.09 6.43 5.99
C ASP A 83 -9.37 6.80 6.76
N VAL A 84 -9.78 8.06 6.69
CA VAL A 84 -11.03 8.53 7.32
C VAL A 84 -12.11 8.76 6.26
N ALA A 85 -12.94 7.74 6.08
CA ALA A 85 -14.11 7.82 5.22
C ALA A 85 -15.22 8.65 5.90
N ILE A 86 -15.25 9.97 5.65
CA ILE A 86 -16.29 10.85 6.18
C ILE A 86 -17.37 11.07 5.13
N LEU A 87 -18.52 10.40 5.29
CA LEU A 87 -19.71 10.67 4.52
C LEU A 87 -20.71 11.49 5.37
N PRO A 88 -21.49 12.40 4.75
CA PRO A 88 -22.53 13.13 5.47
C PRO A 88 -23.51 12.19 6.15
N SER A 89 -23.80 12.40 7.43
CA SER A 89 -24.64 11.51 8.24
C SER A 89 -26.07 11.33 7.71
N TRP A 90 -26.58 12.30 6.95
CA TRP A 90 -27.90 12.27 6.32
C TRP A 90 -27.93 11.52 4.99
N LEU A 91 -26.79 11.27 4.34
CA LEU A 91 -26.66 10.68 3.02
C LEU A 91 -27.19 9.22 3.06
N LYS A 92 -27.99 8.83 2.06
CA LYS A 92 -28.41 7.45 1.84
C LYS A 92 -27.47 6.75 0.85
N VAL A 93 -27.45 5.42 0.88
CA VAL A 93 -26.67 4.60 -0.07
C VAL A 93 -26.99 4.96 -1.53
N LYS A 94 -28.28 5.00 -1.88
CA LYS A 94 -28.71 5.36 -3.24
C LYS A 94 -28.26 6.77 -3.66
N ASP A 95 -28.36 7.74 -2.74
CA ASP A 95 -27.98 9.13 -3.01
C ASP A 95 -26.44 9.24 -3.21
N ALA A 96 -25.66 8.40 -2.52
CA ALA A 96 -24.22 8.31 -2.72
C ALA A 96 -23.87 7.73 -4.10
N VAL A 97 -24.56 6.70 -4.54
CA VAL A 97 -24.42 6.13 -5.90
C VAL A 97 -24.77 7.16 -6.96
N ASP A 98 -25.94 7.82 -6.82
CA ASP A 98 -26.41 8.87 -7.76
C ASP A 98 -25.42 10.04 -7.82
N PHE A 99 -24.86 10.44 -6.69
CA PHE A 99 -23.87 11.51 -6.63
C PHE A 99 -22.58 11.15 -7.38
N VAL A 100 -22.01 9.97 -7.12
CA VAL A 100 -20.76 9.56 -7.78
C VAL A 100 -20.98 9.39 -9.29
N GLU A 101 -22.11 8.84 -9.71
CA GLU A 101 -22.49 8.75 -11.14
C GLU A 101 -22.58 10.13 -11.81
N GLY A 102 -23.12 11.12 -11.10
CA GLY A 102 -23.23 12.48 -11.60
C GLY A 102 -21.92 13.27 -11.69
N VAL A 103 -20.88 12.88 -10.92
CA VAL A 103 -19.63 13.65 -10.86
C VAL A 103 -18.43 12.95 -11.49
N HIS A 104 -18.44 11.60 -11.60
CA HIS A 104 -17.29 10.87 -12.13
C HIS A 104 -17.60 10.21 -13.48
N PRO A 105 -16.94 10.62 -14.59
CA PRO A 105 -17.29 10.18 -15.94
C PRO A 105 -17.05 8.67 -16.17
N LYS A 106 -16.17 8.05 -15.38
CA LYS A 106 -15.80 6.63 -15.48
C LYS A 106 -16.49 5.75 -14.44
N PHE A 107 -17.55 6.25 -13.79
CA PHE A 107 -18.29 5.44 -12.81
C PHE A 107 -19.24 4.46 -13.49
N ASN A 108 -19.24 3.23 -13.02
CA ASN A 108 -20.15 2.18 -13.49
C ASN A 108 -21.16 1.81 -12.39
N ARG A 109 -22.40 2.28 -12.55
CA ARG A 109 -23.49 2.04 -11.59
C ARG A 109 -23.77 0.56 -11.36
N GLU A 110 -23.79 -0.25 -12.42
CA GLU A 110 -24.07 -1.69 -12.29
C GLU A 110 -23.00 -2.40 -11.45
N LYS A 111 -21.74 -2.01 -11.66
CA LYS A 111 -20.60 -2.51 -10.88
C LYS A 111 -20.72 -2.09 -9.40
N ALA A 112 -21.11 -0.85 -9.10
CA ALA A 112 -21.36 -0.38 -7.74
C ALA A 112 -22.46 -1.18 -7.06
N LEU A 113 -23.60 -1.37 -7.74
CA LEU A 113 -24.73 -2.15 -7.21
C LEU A 113 -24.35 -3.62 -6.98
N ARG A 114 -23.52 -4.22 -7.86
CA ARG A 114 -23.00 -5.57 -7.67
C ARG A 114 -22.13 -5.68 -6.41
N TYR A 115 -21.23 -4.72 -6.14
CA TYR A 115 -20.46 -4.71 -4.90
C TYR A 115 -21.34 -4.49 -3.66
N LEU A 116 -22.29 -3.58 -3.73
CA LEU A 116 -23.24 -3.32 -2.64
C LEU A 116 -24.10 -4.54 -2.31
N SER A 117 -24.47 -5.36 -3.32
CA SER A 117 -25.24 -6.59 -3.09
C SER A 117 -24.51 -7.65 -2.26
N LYS A 118 -23.16 -7.58 -2.18
CA LYS A 118 -22.34 -8.44 -1.32
C LYS A 118 -22.34 -7.97 0.15
N THR A 119 -23.00 -6.85 0.45
CA THR A 119 -23.04 -6.23 1.79
C THR A 119 -24.44 -6.30 2.41
N LYS A 120 -24.57 -5.83 3.65
CA LYS A 120 -25.85 -5.63 4.32
C LYS A 120 -26.45 -4.23 4.09
N LEU A 121 -25.86 -3.45 3.19
CA LEU A 121 -26.30 -2.09 2.88
C LEU A 121 -27.57 -2.11 2.03
N THR A 122 -28.59 -1.35 2.44
CA THR A 122 -29.82 -1.18 1.67
C THR A 122 -29.88 0.22 1.05
N PRO A 123 -30.54 0.42 -0.10
CA PRO A 123 -30.56 1.70 -0.81
C PRO A 123 -31.00 2.91 0.03
N ASP A 124 -31.95 2.73 0.94
CA ASP A 124 -32.48 3.80 1.78
C ASP A 124 -31.78 3.95 3.14
N MET A 125 -30.78 3.10 3.42
CA MET A 125 -30.00 3.16 4.67
C MET A 125 -29.20 4.47 4.71
N LYS A 126 -29.28 5.19 5.84
CA LYS A 126 -28.53 6.44 6.05
C LYS A 126 -27.19 6.17 6.72
N VAL A 127 -26.15 6.94 6.37
CA VAL A 127 -24.80 6.84 6.94
C VAL A 127 -24.83 6.87 8.47
N LYS A 128 -25.67 7.72 9.09
CA LYS A 128 -25.82 7.79 10.56
C LYS A 128 -26.25 6.48 11.24
N SER A 129 -26.87 5.56 10.50
CA SER A 129 -27.29 4.25 11.00
C SER A 129 -26.31 3.12 10.69
N MET A 130 -25.18 3.42 10.04
CA MET A 130 -24.16 2.45 9.67
C MET A 130 -23.11 2.32 10.76
N SER A 131 -22.56 1.13 10.93
CA SER A 131 -21.32 0.93 11.65
C SER A 131 -20.14 1.51 10.86
N LYS A 132 -18.98 1.73 11.51
CA LYS A 132 -17.75 2.18 10.80
C LYS A 132 -17.43 1.25 9.63
N GLY A 133 -17.46 -0.07 9.85
CA GLY A 133 -17.22 -1.06 8.78
C GLY A 133 -18.19 -0.93 7.61
N MET A 134 -19.49 -0.69 7.87
CA MET A 134 -20.47 -0.47 6.81
C MET A 134 -20.21 0.80 5.99
N VAL A 135 -19.72 1.86 6.62
CA VAL A 135 -19.30 3.08 5.90
C VAL A 135 -18.10 2.79 4.99
N VAL A 136 -17.12 2.05 5.48
CA VAL A 136 -15.98 1.60 4.66
C VAL A 136 -16.45 0.74 3.49
N GLN A 137 -17.38 -0.21 3.72
CA GLN A 137 -17.97 -1.04 2.66
C GLN A 137 -18.64 -0.20 1.56
N LEU A 138 -19.39 0.84 1.95
CA LEU A 138 -20.00 1.77 0.98
C LEU A 138 -18.93 2.48 0.16
N HIS A 139 -17.88 3.02 0.80
CA HIS A 139 -16.79 3.68 0.08
C HIS A 139 -16.08 2.74 -0.91
N LEU A 140 -15.75 1.52 -0.46
CA LEU A 140 -15.09 0.53 -1.32
C LEU A 140 -15.97 0.18 -2.53
N ALA A 141 -17.27 -0.03 -2.33
CA ALA A 141 -18.19 -0.35 -3.42
C ALA A 141 -18.27 0.78 -4.47
N LEU A 142 -18.25 2.05 -4.03
CA LEU A 142 -18.29 3.20 -4.94
C LEU A 142 -16.96 3.34 -5.70
N VAL A 143 -15.83 3.24 -5.01
CA VAL A 143 -14.50 3.41 -5.60
C VAL A 143 -14.14 2.29 -6.57
N MET A 144 -14.43 1.04 -6.21
CA MET A 144 -14.23 -0.13 -7.08
C MET A 144 -15.07 -0.09 -8.36
N ALA A 145 -16.11 0.73 -8.38
CA ALA A 145 -16.96 0.94 -9.56
C ALA A 145 -16.44 2.04 -10.50
N ILE A 146 -15.34 2.71 -10.16
CA ILE A 146 -14.70 3.72 -11.01
C ILE A 146 -13.56 3.08 -11.79
N ASP A 147 -13.56 3.22 -13.12
CA ASP A 147 -12.49 2.70 -13.98
C ASP A 147 -11.32 3.69 -14.05
N ALA A 148 -10.54 3.77 -12.96
CA ALA A 148 -9.38 4.62 -12.85
C ALA A 148 -8.09 3.88 -13.22
N LYS A 149 -7.08 4.60 -13.77
CA LYS A 149 -5.75 4.07 -14.09
C LYS A 149 -4.86 3.94 -12.85
N LEU A 150 -5.09 4.81 -11.87
CA LEU A 150 -4.38 4.76 -10.58
C LEU A 150 -5.39 4.75 -9.45
N LEU A 151 -5.35 3.71 -8.65
CA LEU A 151 -6.12 3.58 -7.41
C LEU A 151 -5.19 3.78 -6.21
N VAL A 152 -5.51 4.73 -5.35
CA VAL A 152 -4.75 5.03 -4.13
C VAL A 152 -5.61 4.67 -2.92
N LEU A 153 -5.11 3.78 -2.08
CA LEU A 153 -5.81 3.24 -0.93
C LEU A 153 -5.00 3.53 0.35
N ASP A 154 -5.48 4.46 1.18
CA ASP A 154 -4.85 4.79 2.46
C ASP A 154 -5.58 4.03 3.57
N GLU A 155 -4.96 2.94 4.10
CA GLU A 155 -5.52 2.05 5.13
C GLU A 155 -6.95 1.53 4.81
N PRO A 156 -7.19 0.95 3.60
CA PRO A 156 -8.55 0.76 3.06
C PRO A 156 -9.42 -0.22 3.85
N THR A 157 -8.83 -1.09 4.65
CA THR A 157 -9.53 -2.15 5.38
C THR A 157 -9.67 -1.88 6.87
N LEU A 158 -9.24 -0.70 7.33
CA LEU A 158 -9.33 -0.34 8.74
C LEU A 158 -10.78 -0.32 9.22
N GLY A 159 -11.07 -1.13 10.24
CA GLY A 159 -12.43 -1.27 10.81
C GLY A 159 -13.32 -2.29 10.11
N LEU A 160 -12.85 -3.00 9.10
CA LEU A 160 -13.52 -4.16 8.51
C LEU A 160 -13.24 -5.44 9.31
N ASP A 161 -14.20 -6.36 9.30
CA ASP A 161 -13.96 -7.72 9.77
C ASP A 161 -13.09 -8.53 8.79
N ILE A 162 -12.52 -9.63 9.28
CA ILE A 162 -11.54 -10.42 8.53
C ILE A 162 -12.12 -11.05 7.24
N LEU A 163 -13.40 -11.41 7.25
CA LEU A 163 -14.05 -12.04 6.09
C LEU A 163 -14.22 -11.01 4.98
N TYR A 164 -14.67 -9.80 5.34
CA TYR A 164 -14.88 -8.74 4.37
C TYR A 164 -13.56 -8.20 3.81
N ARG A 165 -12.49 -8.13 4.64
CA ARG A 165 -11.14 -7.78 4.15
C ARG A 165 -10.65 -8.74 3.07
N LYS A 166 -10.75 -10.05 3.32
CA LYS A 166 -10.38 -11.07 2.34
C LYS A 166 -11.17 -10.95 1.05
N GLN A 167 -12.49 -10.76 1.16
CA GLN A 167 -13.35 -10.58 0.00
C GLN A 167 -12.99 -9.33 -0.80
N PHE A 168 -12.69 -8.21 -0.11
CA PHE A 168 -12.27 -6.98 -0.77
C PHE A 168 -10.98 -7.17 -1.57
N TYR A 169 -9.95 -7.78 -0.99
CA TYR A 169 -8.69 -8.00 -1.71
C TYR A 169 -8.85 -9.00 -2.85
N GLN A 170 -9.70 -10.00 -2.70
CA GLN A 170 -10.04 -10.90 -3.80
C GLN A 170 -10.77 -10.15 -4.93
N ASP A 171 -11.80 -9.37 -4.64
CA ASP A 171 -12.51 -8.55 -5.61
C ASP A 171 -11.58 -7.52 -6.28
N LEU A 172 -10.61 -6.98 -5.53
CA LEU A 172 -9.59 -6.06 -6.06
C LEU A 172 -8.72 -6.72 -7.13
N LEU A 173 -8.29 -7.96 -6.91
CA LEU A 173 -7.49 -8.72 -7.87
C LEU A 173 -8.31 -9.22 -9.05
N GLU A 174 -9.49 -9.78 -8.80
CA GLU A 174 -10.27 -10.47 -9.84
C GLU A 174 -11.10 -9.52 -10.69
N ASP A 175 -11.68 -8.48 -10.08
CA ASP A 175 -12.67 -7.62 -10.72
C ASP A 175 -12.13 -6.22 -11.10
N TYR A 176 -11.07 -5.75 -10.42
CA TYR A 176 -10.59 -4.36 -10.60
C TYR A 176 -9.23 -4.30 -11.27
N PHE A 177 -8.25 -5.07 -10.79
CA PHE A 177 -6.86 -5.00 -11.25
C PHE A 177 -6.71 -5.65 -12.63
N ASP A 178 -5.96 -4.97 -13.49
CA ASP A 178 -5.47 -5.49 -14.78
C ASP A 178 -4.08 -4.88 -15.07
N GLN A 179 -3.46 -5.27 -16.20
CA GLN A 179 -2.10 -4.84 -16.53
C GLN A 179 -1.98 -3.34 -16.86
N ASP A 180 -3.09 -2.64 -17.09
CA ASP A 180 -3.12 -1.21 -17.40
C ASP A 180 -3.38 -0.36 -16.15
N LYS A 181 -3.74 -0.98 -15.04
CA LYS A 181 -4.06 -0.32 -13.77
C LYS A 181 -2.92 -0.45 -12.77
N THR A 182 -2.74 0.59 -11.99
CA THR A 182 -1.77 0.62 -10.89
C THR A 182 -2.49 0.90 -9.58
N ILE A 183 -2.08 0.21 -8.52
CA ILE A 183 -2.67 0.38 -7.18
C ILE A 183 -1.55 0.72 -6.20
N ILE A 184 -1.76 1.75 -5.39
CA ILE A 184 -0.90 2.07 -4.24
C ILE A 184 -1.71 1.83 -2.98
N ILE A 185 -1.20 0.97 -2.11
CA ILE A 185 -1.84 0.63 -0.83
C ILE A 185 -0.91 1.04 0.29
N THR A 186 -1.39 1.88 1.21
CA THR A 186 -0.72 2.04 2.50
C THR A 186 -1.36 1.14 3.54
N THR A 187 -0.55 0.54 4.36
CA THR A 187 -1.03 -0.22 5.52
C THR A 187 0.06 -0.32 6.60
N HIS A 188 -0.37 -0.50 7.82
CA HIS A 188 0.47 -0.93 8.93
C HIS A 188 0.29 -2.43 9.25
N GLN A 189 -0.68 -3.10 8.60
CA GLN A 189 -0.98 -4.54 8.71
C GLN A 189 -0.49 -5.26 7.44
N VAL A 190 0.81 -5.38 7.30
CA VAL A 190 1.48 -5.83 6.06
C VAL A 190 1.06 -7.26 5.68
N GLU A 191 0.89 -8.12 6.69
CA GLU A 191 0.53 -9.53 6.51
C GLU A 191 -0.81 -9.71 5.78
N GLU A 192 -1.69 -8.70 5.84
CA GLU A 192 -2.99 -8.76 5.18
C GLU A 192 -2.91 -8.54 3.67
N VAL A 193 -1.90 -7.80 3.21
CA VAL A 193 -1.76 -7.38 1.80
C VAL A 193 -0.57 -8.01 1.09
N GLU A 194 0.37 -8.61 1.83
CA GLU A 194 1.61 -9.16 1.27
C GLU A 194 1.37 -10.05 0.04
N HIS A 195 0.32 -10.87 0.11
CA HIS A 195 -0.01 -11.84 -0.95
C HIS A 195 -0.53 -11.23 -2.25
N ILE A 196 -0.86 -9.93 -2.27
CA ILE A 196 -1.34 -9.22 -3.47
C ILE A 196 -0.31 -8.21 -4.00
N LEU A 197 0.73 -7.89 -3.23
CA LEU A 197 1.72 -6.89 -3.62
C LEU A 197 2.63 -7.42 -4.73
N THR A 198 2.94 -6.57 -5.68
CA THR A 198 3.97 -6.81 -6.69
C THR A 198 5.27 -6.10 -6.36
N ASP A 199 5.18 -4.98 -5.65
CA ASP A 199 6.31 -4.11 -5.30
C ASP A 199 6.17 -3.54 -3.89
N LEU A 200 7.29 -3.27 -3.26
CA LEU A 200 7.43 -2.68 -1.94
C LEU A 200 8.11 -1.32 -2.01
N LEU A 201 7.60 -0.37 -1.27
CA LEU A 201 8.21 0.93 -1.03
C LEU A 201 8.20 1.20 0.48
N PHE A 202 9.33 1.01 1.15
CA PHE A 202 9.44 1.27 2.59
C PHE A 202 9.85 2.71 2.84
N ILE A 203 9.11 3.38 3.71
CA ILE A 203 9.37 4.77 4.09
C ILE A 203 9.53 4.90 5.61
N GLN A 204 10.62 5.55 6.03
CA GLN A 204 10.94 5.83 7.42
C GLN A 204 11.48 7.25 7.56
N ASP A 205 10.98 8.00 8.53
CA ASP A 205 11.44 9.36 8.84
C ASP A 205 11.54 10.27 7.59
N GLY A 206 10.56 10.12 6.70
CA GLY A 206 10.48 10.87 5.44
C GLY A 206 11.42 10.39 4.34
N LYS A 207 12.16 9.28 4.51
CA LYS A 207 13.09 8.72 3.53
C LYS A 207 12.67 7.34 3.07
N ILE A 208 13.04 6.99 1.83
CA ILE A 208 12.88 5.62 1.34
C ILE A 208 14.02 4.76 1.89
N SER A 209 13.69 3.68 2.59
CA SER A 209 14.66 2.70 3.11
C SER A 209 14.80 1.47 2.21
N LEU A 210 13.74 1.10 1.46
CA LEU A 210 13.77 0.01 0.49
C LEU A 210 12.80 0.31 -0.65
N THR A 211 13.23 0.03 -1.87
CA THR A 211 12.38 -0.14 -3.06
C THR A 211 12.76 -1.45 -3.71
N ALA A 212 11.82 -2.38 -3.84
CA ALA A 212 12.07 -3.68 -4.45
C ALA A 212 10.77 -4.28 -4.99
N SER A 213 10.84 -5.03 -6.08
CA SER A 213 9.77 -5.93 -6.48
C SER A 213 9.70 -7.13 -5.53
N MET A 214 8.54 -7.80 -5.45
CA MET A 214 8.42 -9.03 -4.66
C MET A 214 9.33 -10.14 -5.19
N GLU A 215 9.58 -10.15 -6.50
CA GLU A 215 10.54 -11.07 -7.12
C GLU A 215 11.98 -10.79 -6.66
N GLU A 216 12.41 -9.52 -6.61
CA GLU A 216 13.71 -9.13 -6.06
C GLU A 216 13.82 -9.48 -4.58
N VAL A 217 12.74 -9.31 -3.80
CA VAL A 217 12.72 -9.70 -2.38
C VAL A 217 12.96 -11.21 -2.23
N GLU A 218 12.31 -12.03 -3.05
CA GLU A 218 12.49 -13.49 -3.02
C GLU A 218 13.92 -13.93 -3.36
N GLN A 219 14.56 -13.25 -4.30
CA GLN A 219 15.91 -13.58 -4.75
C GLN A 219 16.98 -13.05 -3.81
N ARG A 220 16.75 -11.91 -3.19
CA ARG A 220 17.75 -11.17 -2.44
C ARG A 220 17.77 -11.48 -0.95
N PHE A 221 16.59 -11.70 -0.33
CA PHE A 221 16.48 -11.85 1.11
C PHE A 221 16.16 -13.28 1.50
N ILE A 222 16.97 -13.84 2.39
CA ILE A 222 16.84 -15.22 2.88
C ILE A 222 16.82 -15.23 4.41
N GLU A 223 15.78 -15.80 4.99
CA GLU A 223 15.71 -16.10 6.42
C GLU A 223 16.22 -17.52 6.67
N VAL A 224 17.09 -17.71 7.66
CA VAL A 224 17.63 -19.01 8.04
C VAL A 224 17.31 -19.31 9.49
N ALA A 225 16.66 -20.44 9.74
CA ALA A 225 16.54 -20.99 11.09
C ALA A 225 17.83 -21.76 11.43
N VAL A 226 18.79 -21.05 12.02
CA VAL A 226 20.16 -21.50 12.19
C VAL A 226 20.26 -22.61 13.26
N SER A 227 20.95 -23.69 12.92
CA SER A 227 21.29 -24.76 13.85
C SER A 227 22.21 -24.23 14.96
N PRO A 228 22.07 -24.66 16.24
CA PRO A 228 22.88 -24.16 17.35
C PRO A 228 24.39 -24.26 17.13
N MET A 229 24.85 -25.31 16.43
CA MET A 229 26.28 -25.52 16.14
C MET A 229 26.84 -24.60 15.06
N HIS A 230 26.00 -23.91 14.27
CA HIS A 230 26.42 -23.07 13.15
C HIS A 230 26.16 -21.54 13.40
N VAL A 231 25.79 -21.17 14.63
CA VAL A 231 25.46 -19.76 14.95
C VAL A 231 26.63 -18.82 14.68
N GLU A 232 27.88 -19.21 15.08
CA GLU A 232 29.07 -18.37 14.84
C GLU A 232 29.36 -18.25 13.35
N GLN A 233 29.18 -19.30 12.56
CA GLN A 233 29.37 -19.27 11.12
C GLN A 233 28.32 -18.38 10.44
N ALA A 234 27.08 -18.44 10.90
CA ALA A 234 26.01 -17.60 10.39
C ALA A 234 26.26 -16.11 10.71
N LEU A 235 26.71 -15.79 11.91
CA LEU A 235 27.07 -14.41 12.31
C LEU A 235 28.23 -13.85 11.47
N ALA A 236 29.18 -14.69 11.08
CA ALA A 236 30.30 -14.28 10.21
C ALA A 236 29.86 -13.86 8.80
N LEU A 237 28.63 -14.23 8.38
CA LEU A 237 28.01 -13.79 7.11
C LEU A 237 27.21 -12.48 7.25
N HIS A 238 27.30 -11.80 8.39
CA HIS A 238 26.71 -10.48 8.64
C HIS A 238 25.20 -10.40 8.38
N PRO A 239 24.36 -11.18 9.12
CA PRO A 239 22.91 -11.05 8.99
C PRO A 239 22.44 -9.62 9.27
N ILE A 240 21.44 -9.14 8.52
CA ILE A 240 20.86 -7.80 8.71
C ILE A 240 19.88 -7.74 9.90
N ASP A 241 19.33 -8.89 10.32
CA ASP A 241 18.54 -9.03 11.55
C ASP A 241 18.72 -10.40 12.17
N GLN A 242 18.51 -10.47 13.49
CA GLN A 242 18.55 -11.70 14.28
C GLN A 242 17.45 -11.69 15.34
N LYS A 243 16.72 -12.81 15.44
CA LYS A 243 15.69 -13.03 16.46
C LYS A 243 15.76 -14.48 16.98
N VAL A 244 15.27 -14.71 18.20
CA VAL A 244 15.10 -16.07 18.73
C VAL A 244 13.62 -16.43 18.68
N MET A 245 13.27 -17.50 17.98
CA MET A 245 11.92 -18.03 17.86
C MET A 245 11.89 -19.51 18.24
N PHE A 246 11.05 -19.88 19.21
CA PHE A 246 10.93 -21.27 19.69
C PHE A 246 12.26 -21.93 20.03
N GLY A 247 13.21 -21.16 20.60
CA GLY A 247 14.54 -21.65 20.98
C GLY A 247 15.55 -21.80 19.83
N LYS A 248 15.17 -21.45 18.58
CA LYS A 248 16.06 -21.41 17.42
C LYS A 248 16.48 -19.97 17.10
N ASN A 249 17.75 -19.79 16.71
CA ASN A 249 18.20 -18.52 16.15
C ASN A 249 17.72 -18.40 14.71
N VAL A 250 16.97 -17.37 14.43
CA VAL A 250 16.48 -17.03 13.08
C VAL A 250 17.21 -15.77 12.62
N MET A 251 17.92 -15.86 11.51
CA MET A 251 18.75 -14.77 10.98
C MET A 251 18.31 -14.42 9.57
N LEU A 252 18.26 -13.13 9.26
CA LEU A 252 17.90 -12.61 7.94
C LEU A 252 19.15 -12.11 7.23
N PHE A 253 19.32 -12.53 5.98
CA PHE A 253 20.46 -12.18 5.13
C PHE A 253 20.00 -11.39 3.91
N ASP A 254 20.82 -10.42 3.48
CA ASP A 254 20.63 -9.61 2.29
C ASP A 254 21.73 -9.91 1.26
N GLY A 255 21.36 -10.43 0.09
CA GLY A 255 22.27 -10.69 -1.04
C GLY A 255 23.28 -11.81 -0.81
N VAL A 256 23.12 -12.64 0.23
CA VAL A 256 23.98 -13.78 0.47
C VAL A 256 23.49 -14.99 -0.35
N ASN A 257 24.44 -15.70 -1.01
CA ASN A 257 24.11 -16.86 -1.82
C ASN A 257 23.50 -17.98 -0.95
N ALA A 258 22.37 -18.54 -1.40
CA ALA A 258 21.66 -19.62 -0.74
C ALA A 258 22.55 -20.85 -0.48
N ASP A 259 23.49 -21.16 -1.36
CA ASP A 259 24.43 -22.30 -1.21
C ASP A 259 25.32 -22.16 0.03
N LEU A 260 25.64 -20.92 0.44
CA LEU A 260 26.42 -20.65 1.66
C LEU A 260 25.54 -20.75 2.92
N LEU A 261 24.25 -20.53 2.80
CA LEU A 261 23.29 -20.52 3.89
C LEU A 261 22.70 -21.90 4.16
N GLN A 262 22.55 -22.73 3.12
CA GLN A 262 21.94 -24.05 3.21
C GLN A 262 22.58 -24.98 4.26
N PRO A 263 23.92 -25.03 4.44
CA PRO A 263 24.55 -25.85 5.48
C PRO A 263 24.27 -25.37 6.91
N LEU A 264 23.84 -24.11 7.08
CA LEU A 264 23.67 -23.48 8.39
C LEU A 264 22.33 -23.79 9.07
N GLY A 265 21.31 -24.14 8.27
CA GLY A 265 19.98 -24.44 8.79
C GLY A 265 18.88 -24.43 7.72
N ASP A 266 17.62 -24.35 8.19
CA ASP A 266 16.45 -24.36 7.32
C ASP A 266 16.25 -22.98 6.70
N LEU A 267 16.31 -22.88 5.36
CA LEU A 267 16.08 -21.66 4.61
C LEU A 267 14.58 -21.39 4.47
N ARG A 268 14.22 -20.13 4.60
CA ARG A 268 12.85 -19.64 4.43
C ARG A 268 12.85 -18.32 3.70
N ARG A 269 11.71 -18.02 3.07
CA ARG A 269 11.42 -16.68 2.60
C ARG A 269 11.02 -15.80 3.81
N PRO A 270 11.62 -14.63 4.02
CA PRO A 270 11.17 -13.71 5.06
C PRO A 270 9.77 -13.19 4.72
N SER A 271 8.95 -12.93 5.75
CA SER A 271 7.73 -12.14 5.57
C SER A 271 8.08 -10.68 5.27
N VAL A 272 7.20 -9.96 4.58
CA VAL A 272 7.40 -8.52 4.34
C VAL A 272 7.46 -7.76 5.66
N ALA A 273 6.74 -8.22 6.69
CA ALA A 273 6.79 -7.62 8.03
C ALA A 273 8.17 -7.80 8.68
N ASP A 274 8.77 -9.01 8.61
CA ASP A 274 10.12 -9.25 9.14
C ASP A 274 11.17 -8.43 8.39
N LEU A 275 11.06 -8.38 7.05
CA LEU A 275 11.94 -7.57 6.21
C LEU A 275 11.82 -6.07 6.57
N PHE A 276 10.62 -5.58 6.78
CA PHE A 276 10.37 -4.21 7.20
C PHE A 276 11.05 -3.90 8.54
N VAL A 277 10.89 -4.78 9.55
CA VAL A 277 11.52 -4.62 10.86
C VAL A 277 13.05 -4.64 10.76
N ALA A 278 13.61 -5.52 9.93
CA ALA A 278 15.05 -5.63 9.72
C ALA A 278 15.64 -4.36 9.09
N THR A 279 15.00 -3.85 8.04
CA THR A 279 15.44 -2.62 7.36
C THR A 279 15.34 -1.39 8.26
N MET A 280 14.36 -1.35 9.19
CA MET A 280 14.23 -0.28 10.18
C MET A 280 15.36 -0.24 11.22
N LYS A 281 15.91 -1.41 11.59
CA LYS A 281 17.02 -1.50 12.57
C LYS A 281 18.36 -1.13 11.96
N GLY A 282 18.57 -1.42 10.67
CA GLY A 282 19.83 -1.18 9.96
C GLY A 282 20.14 0.30 9.64
N THR A 283 19.20 1.22 9.88
CA THR A 283 19.32 2.66 9.53
C THR A 283 19.81 3.53 10.72
N LYS A 284 20.35 2.90 11.77
CA LYS A 284 20.95 3.62 12.94
C LYS A 284 22.44 3.84 12.78
#